data_e12cf494ff469918b4920b41bb9c3e13
#
_entry.id   e12cf494ff469918b4920b41bb9c3e13
#
_cell.length_a   1.000
_cell.length_b   1.000
_cell.length_c   1.000
_cell.angle_alpha   90.00
_cell.angle_beta   90.00
_cell.angle_gamma   90.00
#
_symmetry.space_group_name_H-M   'P 1'
#
loop_
_entity.id
_entity.type
_entity.pdbx_description
1 polymer ?
#
loop_
_entity_poly.entity_id
_entity_poly.type
_entity_poly.pdbx_seq_one_letter_code
_entity_poly.pdbx_strand_id
1 'polypeptide(L)'
;MILLNKKTKTRIKEQSIREAPSECCGLIVKNERNKPVVFPCENVSKEKEDNYRISPEDYLAASELGDIEAVYHSHSKEYHWD
;
A
#
# COMPACT_ATOMS: atom_id res chain seq x y z
N MET A 1 -16.17 -4.54 2.19
CA MET A 1 -14.94 -5.24 2.62
C MET A 1 -14.22 -5.82 1.41
N ILE A 2 -12.93 -5.57 1.32
CA ILE A 2 -12.12 -6.12 0.23
C ILE A 2 -11.53 -7.43 0.69
N LEU A 3 -11.73 -8.48 -0.11
CA LEU A 3 -11.08 -9.76 0.14
C LEU A 3 -9.77 -9.77 -0.61
N LEU A 4 -8.67 -9.71 0.13
CA LEU A 4 -7.35 -9.77 -0.45
C LEU A 4 -6.95 -11.22 -0.65
N ASN A 5 -6.54 -11.56 -1.87
CA ASN A 5 -6.06 -12.91 -2.14
C ASN A 5 -4.61 -13.06 -1.63
N LYS A 6 -4.14 -14.29 -1.64
CA LYS A 6 -2.81 -14.62 -1.13
C LYS A 6 -1.70 -13.88 -1.87
N LYS A 7 -1.84 -13.72 -3.18
CA LYS A 7 -0.86 -13.03 -4.01
C LYS A 7 -0.75 -11.56 -3.61
N THR A 8 -1.88 -10.90 -3.37
CA THR A 8 -1.91 -9.49 -2.95
C THR A 8 -1.24 -9.33 -1.58
N LYS A 9 -1.57 -10.21 -0.63
CA LYS A 9 -0.97 -10.17 0.70
C LYS A 9 0.53 -10.37 0.66
N THR A 10 1.00 -11.27 -0.21
CA THR A 10 2.42 -11.53 -0.37
C THR A 10 3.15 -10.31 -0.90
N ARG A 11 2.58 -9.62 -1.87
CA ARG A 11 3.19 -8.40 -2.44
C ARG A 11 3.32 -7.31 -1.39
N ILE A 12 2.30 -7.11 -0.56
CA ILE A 12 2.34 -6.12 0.51
C ILE A 12 3.42 -6.47 1.53
N LYS A 13 3.51 -7.74 1.89
CA LYS A 13 4.52 -8.21 2.83
C LYS A 13 5.94 -8.00 2.28
N GLU A 14 6.16 -8.33 1.02
CA GLU A 14 7.47 -8.13 0.40
C GLU A 14 7.86 -6.66 0.37
N GLN A 15 6.91 -5.78 0.06
CA GLN A 15 7.16 -4.34 0.09
C GLN A 15 7.55 -3.88 1.50
N SER A 16 6.84 -4.34 2.53
CA SER A 16 7.13 -3.93 3.90
C SER A 16 8.52 -4.36 4.35
N ILE A 17 8.96 -5.54 3.94
CA ILE A 17 10.29 -6.03 4.25
C ILE A 17 11.34 -5.19 3.54
N ARG A 18 11.11 -4.90 2.26
CA ARG A 18 12.04 -4.13 1.45
C ARG A 18 12.23 -2.70 1.96
N GLU A 19 11.17 -2.08 2.45
CA GLU A 19 11.20 -0.69 2.86
C GLU A 19 11.50 -0.48 4.35
N ALA A 20 11.51 -1.55 5.14
CA ALA A 20 11.83 -1.44 6.57
C ALA A 20 13.22 -0.77 6.75
N PRO A 21 13.42 0.06 7.77
CA PRO A 21 12.52 0.36 8.90
C PRO A 21 11.46 1.44 8.61
N SER A 22 11.38 1.95 7.40
CA SER A 22 10.34 2.91 7.03
C SER A 22 9.00 2.19 6.90
N GLU A 23 7.92 2.85 7.27
CA GLU A 23 6.60 2.32 7.00
C GLU A 23 6.35 2.35 5.50
N CYS A 24 5.92 1.24 4.95
CA CYS A 24 5.49 1.24 3.56
C CYS A 24 4.01 1.61 3.47
N CYS A 25 3.60 2.07 2.32
CA CYS A 25 2.20 2.40 2.09
C CYS A 25 1.82 2.12 0.64
N GLY A 26 0.53 2.10 0.39
CA GLY A 26 0.04 1.89 -0.95
C GLY A 26 -1.46 1.88 -0.99
N LEU A 27 -1.96 1.58 -2.17
CA LEU A 27 -3.39 1.58 -2.45
C LEU A 27 -3.79 0.25 -3.05
N ILE A 28 -5.01 -0.15 -2.76
CA ILE A 28 -5.64 -1.27 -3.45
C ILE A 28 -6.60 -0.65 -4.46
N VAL A 29 -6.35 -0.91 -5.72
CA VAL A 29 -7.11 -0.35 -6.84
C VAL A 29 -7.88 -1.46 -7.51
N LYS A 30 -9.16 -1.20 -7.80
CA LYS A 30 -10.00 -2.15 -8.51
C LYS A 30 -9.91 -1.84 -9.99
N ASN A 31 -9.35 -2.76 -10.76
CA ASN A 31 -9.14 -2.55 -12.19
C ASN A 31 -10.41 -2.74 -13.01
N GLU A 32 -10.30 -2.58 -14.33
CA GLU A 32 -11.42 -2.73 -15.26
C GLU A 32 -12.08 -4.12 -15.19
N ARG A 33 -11.31 -5.12 -14.78
CA ARG A 33 -11.82 -6.48 -14.64
C ARG A 33 -12.42 -6.75 -13.26
N ASN A 34 -12.60 -5.69 -12.48
CA ASN A 34 -13.20 -5.77 -11.15
C ASN A 34 -12.33 -6.55 -10.17
N LYS A 35 -11.02 -6.56 -10.38
CA LYS A 35 -10.07 -7.27 -9.52
C LYS A 35 -9.18 -6.31 -8.76
N PRO A 36 -8.82 -6.65 -7.50
CA PRO A 36 -7.94 -5.81 -6.71
C PRO A 36 -6.50 -5.91 -7.22
N VAL A 37 -5.84 -4.75 -7.34
CA VAL A 37 -4.44 -4.66 -7.75
C VAL A 37 -3.71 -3.84 -6.69
N VAL A 38 -2.57 -4.32 -6.24
CA VAL A 38 -1.72 -3.59 -5.30
C VAL A 38 -0.98 -2.50 -6.08
N PHE A 39 -1.07 -1.28 -5.57
CA PHE A 39 -0.35 -0.13 -6.13
C PHE A 39 0.55 0.43 -5.04
N PRO A 40 1.83 0.00 -4.99
CA PRO A 40 2.77 0.52 -4.00
C PRO A 40 2.99 2.01 -4.19
N CYS A 41 3.01 2.75 -3.09
CA CYS A 41 3.20 4.19 -3.13
C CYS A 41 4.44 4.58 -2.33
N GLU A 42 5.00 5.72 -2.68
CA GLU A 42 6.11 6.28 -1.94
C GLU A 42 5.59 6.88 -0.64
N ASN A 43 6.29 6.62 0.45
CA ASN A 43 6.02 7.27 1.73
C ASN A 43 6.81 8.57 1.77
N VAL A 44 6.10 9.70 1.63
CA VAL A 44 6.72 11.03 1.64
C VAL A 44 6.65 11.72 2.99
N SER A 45 6.36 10.98 4.05
CA SER A 45 6.36 11.51 5.40
C SER A 45 7.78 11.91 5.81
N LYS A 46 7.88 12.95 6.64
CA LYS A 46 9.16 13.36 7.22
C LYS A 46 9.62 12.40 8.30
N GLU A 47 8.70 11.60 8.83
CA GLU A 47 8.96 10.62 9.89
C GLU A 47 8.58 9.22 9.41
N LYS A 48 9.29 8.74 8.40
CA LYS A 48 8.93 7.50 7.69
C LYS A 48 8.89 6.25 8.56
N GLU A 49 9.63 6.24 9.67
CA GLU A 49 9.63 5.08 10.55
C GLU A 49 8.44 5.05 11.51
N ASP A 50 7.77 6.18 11.70
CA ASP A 50 6.66 6.30 12.63
C ASP A 50 5.34 6.60 11.94
N ASN A 51 5.39 7.16 10.75
CA ASN A 51 4.22 7.62 10.02
C ASN A 51 4.34 7.31 8.55
N TYR A 52 3.22 7.42 7.85
CA TYR A 52 3.22 7.34 6.40
C TYR A 52 2.41 8.50 5.84
N ARG A 53 2.78 8.88 4.63
CA ARG A 53 2.03 9.84 3.84
C ARG A 53 2.20 9.44 2.39
N ILE A 54 1.09 9.16 1.73
CA ILE A 54 1.12 8.72 0.34
C ILE A 54 1.47 9.89 -0.57
N SER A 55 2.42 9.66 -1.48
CA SER A 55 2.77 10.64 -2.50
C SER A 55 1.53 11.06 -3.30
N PRO A 56 1.26 12.37 -3.43
CA PRO A 56 0.12 12.82 -4.24
C PRO A 56 0.19 12.37 -5.69
N GLU A 57 1.40 12.29 -6.26
CA GLU A 57 1.58 11.81 -7.63
C GLU A 57 1.18 10.35 -7.76
N ASP A 58 1.55 9.53 -6.76
CA ASP A 58 1.18 8.11 -6.75
C ASP A 58 -0.32 7.93 -6.59
N TYR A 59 -0.94 8.74 -5.73
CA TYR A 59 -2.39 8.69 -5.55
C TYR A 59 -3.12 9.01 -6.85
N LEU A 60 -2.67 10.05 -7.53
CA LEU A 60 -3.27 10.45 -8.81
C LEU A 60 -3.11 9.33 -9.85
N ALA A 61 -1.92 8.77 -9.96
CA ALA A 61 -1.65 7.68 -10.91
C ALA A 61 -2.55 6.46 -10.61
N ALA A 62 -2.70 6.12 -9.34
CA ALA A 62 -3.56 5.01 -8.94
C ALA A 62 -5.03 5.27 -9.32
N SER A 63 -5.51 6.51 -9.12
CA SER A 63 -6.88 6.87 -9.44
C SER A 63 -7.19 6.76 -10.94
N GLU A 64 -6.15 6.88 -11.77
CA GLU A 64 -6.30 6.75 -13.22
C GLU A 64 -6.38 5.28 -13.67
N LEU A 65 -5.90 4.36 -12.83
CA LEU A 65 -5.96 2.93 -13.13
C LEU A 65 -7.31 2.31 -12.82
N GLY A 66 -8.04 2.87 -11.88
CA GLY A 66 -9.33 2.34 -11.48
C GLY A 66 -9.80 2.94 -10.17
N ASP A 67 -10.75 2.27 -9.54
CA ASP A 67 -11.34 2.76 -8.29
C ASP A 67 -10.44 2.41 -7.11
N ILE A 68 -10.12 3.42 -6.31
CA ILE A 68 -9.34 3.21 -5.10
C ILE A 68 -10.27 2.64 -4.03
N GLU A 69 -9.98 1.40 -3.61
CA GLU A 69 -10.83 0.67 -2.67
C GLU A 69 -10.30 0.73 -1.24
N ALA A 70 -9.00 0.81 -1.06
CA ALA A 70 -8.40 0.79 0.26
C ALA A 70 -7.00 1.39 0.27
N VAL A 71 -6.57 1.78 1.46
CA VAL A 71 -5.20 2.20 1.74
C VAL A 71 -4.59 1.16 2.65
N TYR A 72 -3.33 0.84 2.43
CA TYR A 72 -2.60 -0.04 3.34
C TYR A 72 -1.30 0.62 3.78
N HIS A 73 -0.83 0.23 4.94
CA HIS A 73 0.48 0.65 5.43
C HIS A 73 1.01 -0.37 6.43
N SER A 74 2.32 -0.39 6.60
CA SER A 74 2.96 -1.26 7.57
C SER A 74 3.27 -0.50 8.85
N HIS A 75 3.49 -1.27 9.95
CA HIS A 75 3.97 -0.73 11.22
C HIS A 75 5.36 -1.30 11.44
N SER A 76 6.36 -0.57 10.97
CA SER A 76 7.73 -1.10 10.93
C SER A 76 8.34 -1.38 12.31
N LYS A 77 7.83 -0.72 13.34
CA LYS A 77 8.31 -0.95 14.71
C LYS A 77 7.56 -2.05 15.44
N GLU A 78 6.46 -2.51 14.86
CA GLU A 78 5.65 -3.57 15.40
C GLU A 78 5.48 -4.62 14.32
N TYR A 79 6.02 -5.80 14.54
CA TYR A 79 5.94 -6.87 13.55
C TYR A 79 4.59 -7.57 13.61
N HIS A 80 3.54 -6.78 13.62
CA HIS A 80 2.17 -7.28 13.60
C HIS A 80 1.54 -7.04 12.25
N TRP A 81 1.01 -8.09 11.70
CA TRP A 81 0.13 -8.02 10.54
C TRP A 81 -1.25 -8.38 11.00
N ASP A 82 -2.11 -7.42 11.03
CA ASP A 82 -3.50 -7.65 11.30
C ASP A 82 -4.25 -7.93 10.01
#